data_e2cc68fcd0f72f74c3e499dc6446ce33
#
_entry.id   e2cc68fcd0f72f74c3e499dc6446ce33
#
_cell.length_a   1.000
_cell.length_b   1.000
_cell.length_c   1.000
_cell.angle_alpha   90.00
_cell.angle_beta   90.00
_cell.angle_gamma   90.00
#
_symmetry.space_group_name_H-M   'P 1'
#
loop_
_entity.id
_entity.type
_entity.pdbx_description
1 polymer ?
#
loop_
_entity_poly.entity_id
_entity_poly.type
_entity_poly.pdbx_seq_one_letter_code
_entity_poly.pdbx_strand_id
1 'polypeptide(L)'
;MSDPSSDSSPFPPEEIGAFLRCCAGEWMGLRSQFALGEVSAGDTDDDGWHTSDRGELMVAFLEPDTPDGPGGLQVGPKDGVAQQLQFSADGAFRNGAQQGRWQLWPDGSLELAITTEGREVRERIWFTKPNLRLRSTVVTRADGLPDQASFSSEIRRVSRPAN
;
A
#
# COMPACT_ATOMS: atom_id res chain seq x y z
N MET A 1 -39.81 1.13 15.73
CA MET A 1 -38.95 1.63 14.67
C MET A 1 -37.53 1.36 15.03
N SER A 2 -37.02 0.29 14.52
CA SER A 2 -35.62 0.01 14.68
C SER A 2 -34.86 0.96 13.73
N ASP A 3 -34.08 1.83 14.30
CA ASP A 3 -33.04 2.52 13.57
C ASP A 3 -32.26 1.49 12.80
N PRO A 4 -32.05 1.68 11.50
CA PRO A 4 -31.01 0.92 10.88
C PRO A 4 -29.76 1.28 11.63
N SER A 5 -29.27 0.34 12.43
CA SER A 5 -28.00 0.50 13.07
C SER A 5 -27.04 0.92 11.97
N SER A 6 -26.71 2.20 11.98
CA SER A 6 -25.59 2.67 11.19
C SER A 6 -24.46 1.75 11.57
N ASP A 7 -24.11 0.86 10.67
CA ASP A 7 -22.92 0.06 10.80
C ASP A 7 -21.76 1.05 10.75
N SER A 8 -21.58 1.74 11.86
CA SER A 8 -20.51 2.71 11.99
C SER A 8 -19.24 1.95 12.31
N SER A 9 -18.76 1.20 11.32
CA SER A 9 -17.41 0.68 11.38
C SER A 9 -16.47 1.86 11.55
N PRO A 10 -15.53 1.79 12.50
CA PRO A 10 -14.59 2.89 12.71
C PRO A 10 -13.81 3.18 11.45
N PHE A 11 -13.60 4.46 11.18
CA PHE A 11 -12.77 4.89 10.06
C PHE A 11 -11.71 5.88 10.57
N PRO A 12 -10.40 5.67 10.26
CA PRO A 12 -9.87 4.53 9.50
C PRO A 12 -10.08 3.20 10.21
N PRO A 13 -10.07 2.07 9.47
CA PRO A 13 -10.30 0.77 10.09
C PRO A 13 -9.27 0.44 11.18
N GLU A 14 -9.74 -0.16 12.27
CA GLU A 14 -8.89 -0.49 13.42
C GLU A 14 -8.41 -1.95 13.41
N GLU A 15 -8.93 -2.75 12.50
CA GLU A 15 -8.57 -4.16 12.33
C GLU A 15 -7.98 -4.40 10.95
N ILE A 16 -6.99 -5.29 10.89
CA ILE A 16 -6.28 -5.58 9.64
C ILE A 16 -7.23 -6.10 8.56
N GLY A 17 -8.14 -7.02 8.88
CA GLY A 17 -9.08 -7.53 7.88
C GLY A 17 -9.96 -6.45 7.30
N ALA A 18 -10.48 -5.56 8.14
CA ALA A 18 -11.28 -4.42 7.68
C ALA A 18 -10.44 -3.44 6.85
N PHE A 19 -9.19 -3.20 7.23
CA PHE A 19 -8.28 -2.35 6.47
C PHE A 19 -8.04 -2.92 5.07
N LEU A 20 -7.77 -4.21 4.98
CA LEU A 20 -7.55 -4.87 3.69
C LEU A 20 -8.78 -4.78 2.78
N ARG A 21 -9.97 -4.93 3.34
CA ARG A 21 -11.23 -4.79 2.58
C ARG A 21 -11.40 -3.38 2.06
N CYS A 22 -11.00 -2.37 2.84
CA CYS A 22 -11.03 -0.99 2.39
C CYS A 22 -10.06 -0.71 1.24
N CYS A 23 -9.02 -1.52 1.09
CA CYS A 23 -8.06 -1.37 0.00
C CYS A 23 -8.59 -1.86 -1.34
N ALA A 24 -9.66 -2.66 -1.38
CA ALA A 24 -10.18 -3.20 -2.62
C ALA A 24 -10.77 -2.10 -3.50
N GLY A 25 -10.51 -2.15 -4.79
CA GLY A 25 -11.02 -1.20 -5.75
C GLY A 25 -10.05 -0.89 -6.87
N GLU A 26 -10.47 0.04 -7.70
CA GLU A 26 -9.64 0.59 -8.77
C GLU A 26 -9.16 1.97 -8.34
N TRP A 27 -7.85 2.14 -8.25
CA TRP A 27 -7.24 3.37 -7.74
C TRP A 27 -6.51 4.10 -8.84
N MET A 28 -6.72 5.40 -8.92
CA MET A 28 -5.95 6.30 -9.76
C MET A 28 -4.93 7.00 -8.91
N GLY A 29 -3.65 6.84 -9.22
CA GLY A 29 -2.57 7.36 -8.39
C GLY A 29 -1.72 8.38 -9.10
N LEU A 30 -1.25 9.36 -8.32
CA LEU A 30 -0.14 10.23 -8.68
C LEU A 30 1.02 9.85 -7.78
N ARG A 31 2.09 9.38 -8.40
CA ARG A 31 3.25 8.88 -7.68
C ARG A 31 4.48 9.72 -7.96
N SER A 32 5.12 10.16 -6.90
CA SER A 32 6.43 10.80 -6.96
C SER A 32 7.50 9.85 -6.47
N GLN A 33 8.56 9.70 -7.23
CA GLN A 33 9.68 8.84 -6.89
C GLN A 33 10.96 9.66 -6.76
N PHE A 34 11.76 9.31 -5.76
CA PHE A 34 13.00 9.98 -5.45
C PHE A 34 14.13 8.94 -5.40
N ALA A 35 15.16 9.15 -6.20
CA ALA A 35 16.40 8.39 -6.12
C ALA A 35 17.33 9.11 -5.13
N LEU A 36 17.59 8.49 -4.00
CA LEU A 36 18.35 9.06 -2.90
C LEU A 36 19.77 8.48 -2.79
N GLY A 37 20.09 7.49 -3.64
CA GLY A 37 21.42 6.92 -3.72
C GLY A 37 22.42 7.90 -4.32
N GLU A 38 23.68 7.46 -4.44
CA GLU A 38 24.75 8.32 -4.97
C GLU A 38 24.38 8.86 -6.35
N VAL A 39 24.14 10.17 -6.39
CA VAL A 39 24.07 10.89 -7.65
C VAL A 39 25.51 10.94 -8.17
N SER A 40 25.75 10.33 -9.33
CA SER A 40 27.06 10.43 -9.96
C SER A 40 27.39 11.91 -10.15
N ALA A 41 28.51 12.32 -9.55
CA ALA A 41 29.01 13.68 -9.65
C ALA A 41 29.34 14.00 -11.11
N GLY A 42 28.44 14.70 -11.80
CA GLY A 42 28.65 15.03 -13.21
C GLY A 42 27.43 15.60 -13.89
N ASP A 43 26.25 15.35 -13.36
CA ASP A 43 25.00 15.86 -13.91
C ASP A 43 24.46 16.97 -13.03
N THR A 44 24.88 18.18 -13.29
CA THR A 44 24.43 19.34 -12.55
C THR A 44 23.11 19.90 -13.07
N ASP A 45 22.58 19.38 -14.17
CA ASP A 45 21.38 19.91 -14.82
C ASP A 45 20.26 18.90 -15.02
N ASP A 46 20.41 17.69 -14.48
CA ASP A 46 19.38 16.68 -14.64
C ASP A 46 18.64 16.47 -13.32
N ASP A 47 17.36 16.82 -13.31
CA ASP A 47 16.43 16.51 -12.22
C ASP A 47 16.08 15.02 -12.18
N GLY A 48 16.98 14.14 -12.63
CA GLY A 48 16.78 12.71 -12.67
C GLY A 48 16.60 12.04 -11.33
N TRP A 49 16.83 12.76 -10.23
CA TRP A 49 16.57 12.27 -8.89
C TRP A 49 15.07 12.22 -8.54
N HIS A 50 14.23 12.87 -9.34
CA HIS A 50 12.80 12.95 -9.09
C HIS A 50 12.01 12.69 -10.35
N THR A 51 11.02 11.80 -10.26
CA THR A 51 10.07 11.55 -11.34
C THR A 51 8.65 11.54 -10.77
N SER A 52 7.69 11.92 -11.61
CA SER A 52 6.26 11.89 -11.28
C SER A 52 5.53 11.13 -12.37
N ASP A 53 4.70 10.17 -11.95
CA ASP A 53 3.92 9.34 -12.85
C ASP A 53 2.47 9.26 -12.39
N ARG A 54 1.58 9.12 -13.36
CA ARG A 54 0.19 8.72 -13.09
C ARG A 54 0.03 7.25 -13.44
N GLY A 55 -0.76 6.54 -12.63
CA GLY A 55 -1.00 5.14 -12.86
C GLY A 55 -2.32 4.68 -12.30
N GLU A 56 -2.76 3.53 -12.79
CA GLU A 56 -3.95 2.85 -12.28
C GLU A 56 -3.51 1.58 -11.55
N LEU A 57 -4.14 1.33 -10.42
CA LEU A 57 -3.86 0.17 -9.59
C LEU A 57 -5.17 -0.55 -9.30
N MET A 58 -5.20 -1.85 -9.59
CA MET A 58 -6.33 -2.70 -9.27
C MET A 58 -6.01 -3.48 -8.01
N VAL A 59 -6.89 -3.41 -7.02
CA VAL A 59 -6.74 -4.12 -5.77
C VAL A 59 -7.99 -4.95 -5.51
N ALA A 60 -7.82 -6.25 -5.30
CA ALA A 60 -8.89 -7.15 -4.94
C ALA A 60 -8.61 -7.75 -3.56
N PHE A 61 -9.66 -7.88 -2.76
CA PHE A 61 -9.56 -8.55 -1.47
C PHE A 61 -9.57 -10.06 -1.68
N LEU A 62 -8.67 -10.76 -1.00
CA LEU A 62 -8.59 -12.22 -1.01
C LEU A 62 -9.10 -12.77 0.32
N GLU A 63 -10.03 -13.70 0.25
CA GLU A 63 -10.54 -14.36 1.44
C GLU A 63 -9.42 -15.10 2.17
N PRO A 64 -9.44 -15.14 3.50
CA PRO A 64 -8.41 -15.84 4.25
C PRO A 64 -8.49 -17.36 4.07
N ASP A 65 -7.32 -18.00 4.06
CA ASP A 65 -7.24 -19.46 3.98
C ASP A 65 -7.70 -20.16 5.27
N THR A 66 -7.64 -19.44 6.38
CA THR A 66 -8.03 -19.94 7.70
C THR A 66 -9.15 -19.08 8.27
N PRO A 67 -10.06 -19.63 9.09
CA PRO A 67 -11.15 -18.84 9.67
C PRO A 67 -10.71 -17.63 10.48
N ASP A 68 -9.52 -17.68 11.06
CA ASP A 68 -8.99 -16.62 11.91
C ASP A 68 -8.04 -15.67 11.15
N GLY A 69 -7.83 -15.92 9.87
CA GLY A 69 -6.92 -15.12 9.07
C GLY A 69 -7.55 -13.79 8.64
N PRO A 70 -6.74 -12.73 8.52
CA PRO A 70 -7.25 -11.43 8.05
C PRO A 70 -7.56 -11.39 6.56
N GLY A 71 -7.02 -12.29 5.77
CA GLY A 71 -7.17 -12.29 4.33
C GLY A 71 -5.94 -11.77 3.62
N GLY A 72 -6.12 -11.31 2.40
CA GLY A 72 -5.03 -10.81 1.58
C GLY A 72 -5.49 -9.83 0.53
N LEU A 73 -4.53 -9.41 -0.30
CA LEU A 73 -4.79 -8.51 -1.41
C LEU A 73 -4.14 -9.04 -2.68
N GLN A 74 -4.85 -8.90 -3.78
CA GLN A 74 -4.27 -9.04 -5.10
C GLN A 74 -4.09 -7.63 -5.67
N VAL A 75 -2.85 -7.25 -5.97
CA VAL A 75 -2.49 -5.89 -6.32
C VAL A 75 -1.73 -5.89 -7.63
N GLY A 76 -2.13 -5.06 -8.57
CA GLY A 76 -1.42 -4.93 -9.83
C GLY A 76 -1.98 -3.87 -10.73
N PRO A 77 -1.26 -3.56 -11.82
CA PRO A 77 -1.77 -2.66 -12.84
C PRO A 77 -2.95 -3.31 -13.57
N LYS A 78 -3.80 -2.49 -14.16
CA LYS A 78 -5.01 -2.95 -14.83
C LYS A 78 -4.73 -3.99 -15.92
N ASP A 79 -3.65 -3.80 -16.66
CA ASP A 79 -3.28 -4.65 -17.80
C ASP A 79 -1.97 -5.40 -17.57
N GLY A 80 -1.58 -5.63 -16.34
CA GLY A 80 -0.33 -6.27 -16.00
C GLY A 80 -0.46 -7.42 -15.02
N VAL A 81 0.69 -7.94 -14.59
CA VAL A 81 0.75 -9.05 -13.65
C VAL A 81 0.44 -8.56 -12.24
N ALA A 82 -0.51 -9.21 -11.58
CA ALA A 82 -0.86 -8.91 -10.21
C ALA A 82 0.00 -9.69 -9.23
N GLN A 83 0.29 -9.08 -8.08
CA GLN A 83 0.97 -9.70 -6.95
C GLN A 83 -0.07 -10.08 -5.90
N GLN A 84 0.16 -11.19 -5.21
CA GLN A 84 -0.71 -11.60 -4.12
C GLN A 84 0.01 -11.36 -2.78
N LEU A 85 -0.64 -10.61 -1.92
CA LEU A 85 -0.18 -10.36 -0.56
C LEU A 85 -1.07 -11.14 0.38
N GLN A 86 -0.49 -12.05 1.16
CA GLN A 86 -1.23 -12.83 2.15
C GLN A 86 -0.81 -12.43 3.55
N PHE A 87 -1.79 -12.16 4.38
CA PHE A 87 -1.57 -11.65 5.74
C PHE A 87 -1.94 -12.71 6.77
N SER A 88 -1.14 -12.80 7.81
CA SER A 88 -1.39 -13.68 8.95
C SER A 88 -1.71 -12.85 10.19
N ALA A 89 -2.52 -13.40 11.07
CA ALA A 89 -2.95 -12.67 12.27
C ALA A 89 -1.79 -12.34 13.22
N ASP A 90 -0.68 -13.08 13.12
CA ASP A 90 0.49 -12.91 13.99
C ASP A 90 1.43 -11.77 13.57
N GLY A 91 1.10 -11.00 12.52
CA GLY A 91 1.94 -9.92 12.04
C GLY A 91 2.84 -10.28 10.88
N ALA A 92 2.74 -11.48 10.35
CA ALA A 92 3.50 -11.88 9.17
C ALA A 92 2.69 -11.62 7.89
N PHE A 93 3.39 -11.36 6.78
CA PHE A 93 2.75 -11.38 5.46
C PHE A 93 3.73 -11.92 4.43
N ARG A 94 3.18 -12.34 3.29
CA ARG A 94 3.94 -12.90 2.19
C ARG A 94 3.58 -12.19 0.90
N ASN A 95 4.59 -11.86 0.12
CA ASN A 95 4.45 -11.36 -1.24
C ASN A 95 5.17 -12.33 -2.17
N GLY A 96 4.43 -13.31 -2.71
CA GLY A 96 5.06 -14.39 -3.46
C GLY A 96 6.03 -15.18 -2.59
N ALA A 97 7.30 -15.24 -3.00
CA ALA A 97 8.35 -15.92 -2.25
C ALA A 97 8.94 -15.06 -1.12
N GLN A 98 8.62 -13.77 -1.09
CA GLN A 98 9.16 -12.86 -0.08
C GLN A 98 8.28 -12.88 1.17
N GLN A 99 8.91 -12.82 2.32
CA GLN A 99 8.24 -12.76 3.61
C GLN A 99 8.52 -11.43 4.26
N GLY A 100 7.53 -10.91 4.96
CA GLY A 100 7.65 -9.65 5.66
C GLY A 100 6.78 -9.59 6.90
N ARG A 101 6.68 -8.41 7.46
CA ARG A 101 5.85 -8.15 8.63
C ARG A 101 4.94 -6.98 8.36
N TRP A 102 3.76 -7.02 8.96
CA TRP A 102 2.82 -5.92 8.93
C TRP A 102 2.53 -5.41 10.34
N GLN A 103 2.18 -4.14 10.42
CA GLN A 103 1.75 -3.53 11.68
C GLN A 103 0.70 -2.48 11.38
N LEU A 104 -0.39 -2.52 12.12
CA LEU A 104 -1.41 -1.48 12.08
C LEU A 104 -1.14 -0.52 13.24
N TRP A 105 -0.83 0.73 12.90
CA TRP A 105 -0.43 1.74 13.88
C TRP A 105 -1.65 2.42 14.51
N PRO A 106 -1.50 3.03 15.70
CA PRO A 106 -2.61 3.74 16.36
C PRO A 106 -3.20 4.88 15.53
N ASP A 107 -2.43 5.47 14.60
CA ASP A 107 -2.92 6.49 13.68
C ASP A 107 -3.79 5.93 12.55
N GLY A 108 -4.03 4.62 12.53
CA GLY A 108 -4.82 3.95 11.52
C GLY A 108 -4.06 3.56 10.27
N SER A 109 -2.75 3.81 10.21
CA SER A 109 -1.95 3.42 9.04
C SER A 109 -1.49 1.99 9.12
N LEU A 110 -1.37 1.35 7.95
CA LEU A 110 -0.79 0.02 7.81
C LEU A 110 0.64 0.14 7.34
N GLU A 111 1.56 -0.48 8.05
CA GLU A 111 2.96 -0.56 7.65
C GLU A 111 3.30 -1.97 7.22
N LEU A 112 3.99 -2.09 6.08
CA LEU A 112 4.53 -3.33 5.55
C LEU A 112 6.04 -3.22 5.47
N ALA A 113 6.77 -4.21 5.95
CA ALA A 113 8.23 -4.22 5.90
C ALA A 113 8.71 -5.57 5.35
N ILE A 114 9.53 -5.51 4.31
CA ILE A 114 10.16 -6.68 3.71
C ILE A 114 11.66 -6.44 3.69
N THR A 115 12.44 -7.44 4.11
CA THR A 115 13.88 -7.43 3.97
C THR A 115 14.27 -8.42 2.89
N THR A 116 15.00 -7.94 1.88
CA THR A 116 15.44 -8.77 0.77
C THR A 116 16.81 -8.28 0.29
N GLU A 117 17.74 -9.21 0.12
CA GLU A 117 19.10 -8.94 -0.40
C GLU A 117 19.82 -7.80 0.34
N GLY A 118 19.67 -7.74 1.67
CA GLY A 118 20.29 -6.70 2.49
C GLY A 118 19.59 -5.34 2.42
N ARG A 119 18.48 -5.24 1.74
CA ARG A 119 17.68 -4.01 1.67
C ARG A 119 16.37 -4.20 2.41
N GLU A 120 15.89 -3.15 3.05
CA GLU A 120 14.59 -3.12 3.68
C GLU A 120 13.66 -2.24 2.87
N VAL A 121 12.51 -2.80 2.49
CA VAL A 121 11.44 -2.03 1.85
C VAL A 121 10.33 -1.83 2.89
N ARG A 122 10.04 -0.59 3.19
CA ARG A 122 9.01 -0.23 4.16
C ARG A 122 7.96 0.62 3.49
N GLU A 123 6.73 0.12 3.47
CA GLU A 123 5.58 0.80 2.88
C GLU A 123 4.59 1.16 3.97
N ARG A 124 4.02 2.34 3.88
CA ARG A 124 3.00 2.79 4.83
C ARG A 124 1.82 3.37 4.07
N ILE A 125 0.62 2.97 4.47
CA ILE A 125 -0.62 3.31 3.80
C ILE A 125 -1.56 4.00 4.79
N TRP A 126 -2.04 5.18 4.42
CA TRP A 126 -3.00 5.95 5.22
C TRP A 126 -4.28 6.16 4.43
N PHE A 127 -5.43 5.91 5.07
CA PHE A 127 -6.70 6.38 4.55
C PHE A 127 -7.01 7.75 5.16
N THR A 128 -7.15 8.76 4.32
CA THR A 128 -7.60 10.09 4.76
C THR A 128 -9.11 10.24 4.62
N LYS A 129 -9.68 9.58 3.63
CA LYS A 129 -11.11 9.43 3.38
C LYS A 129 -11.33 8.05 2.78
N PRO A 130 -12.57 7.52 2.77
CA PRO A 130 -12.80 6.18 2.21
C PRO A 130 -12.28 5.98 0.78
N ASN A 131 -12.33 7.01 -0.06
CA ASN A 131 -11.88 6.92 -1.44
C ASN A 131 -10.58 7.68 -1.71
N LEU A 132 -9.84 8.04 -0.66
CA LEU A 132 -8.56 8.73 -0.77
C LEU A 132 -7.56 8.14 0.21
N ARG A 133 -6.48 7.61 -0.32
CA ARG A 133 -5.40 7.10 0.52
C ARG A 133 -4.05 7.64 0.06
N LEU A 134 -3.13 7.67 1.00
CA LEU A 134 -1.74 8.06 0.77
C LEU A 134 -0.87 6.85 1.02
N ARG A 135 0.20 6.73 0.25
CA ARG A 135 1.13 5.62 0.39
C ARG A 135 2.56 6.12 0.25
N SER A 136 3.40 5.75 1.20
CA SER A 136 4.84 6.01 1.11
C SER A 136 5.61 4.70 1.06
N THR A 137 6.70 4.67 0.31
CA THR A 137 7.60 3.53 0.25
C THR A 137 9.02 4.03 0.35
N VAL A 138 9.79 3.47 1.28
CA VAL A 138 11.20 3.80 1.44
C VAL A 138 12.02 2.52 1.36
N VAL A 139 13.02 2.50 0.49
CA VAL A 139 13.98 1.42 0.38
C VAL A 139 15.26 1.87 1.08
N THR A 140 15.66 1.11 2.11
CA THR A 140 16.84 1.39 2.92
C THR A 140 17.91 0.37 2.61
N ARG A 141 19.15 0.84 2.44
CA ARG A 141 20.30 -0.03 2.20
C ARG A 141 20.76 -0.70 3.50
N ALA A 142 21.65 -1.67 3.36
CA ALA A 142 22.21 -2.39 4.51
C ALA A 142 22.95 -1.47 5.50
N ASP A 143 23.48 -0.33 5.02
CA ASP A 143 24.13 0.67 5.87
C ASP A 143 23.15 1.58 6.63
N GLY A 144 21.84 1.39 6.44
CA GLY A 144 20.81 2.18 7.09
C GLY A 144 20.44 3.47 6.38
N LEU A 145 21.07 3.78 5.25
CA LEU A 145 20.75 4.98 4.48
C LEU A 145 19.64 4.71 3.46
N PRO A 146 18.72 5.65 3.25
CA PRO A 146 17.69 5.49 2.23
C PRO A 146 18.29 5.53 0.82
N ASP A 147 17.82 4.61 -0.03
CA ASP A 147 18.25 4.48 -1.42
C ASP A 147 17.19 5.04 -2.37
N GLN A 148 15.94 4.73 -2.11
CA GLN A 148 14.81 5.22 -2.90
C GLN A 148 13.65 5.54 -1.98
N ALA A 149 12.85 6.51 -2.37
CA ALA A 149 11.60 6.82 -1.71
C ALA A 149 10.54 7.15 -2.74
N SER A 150 9.30 6.82 -2.43
CA SER A 150 8.17 7.21 -3.26
C SER A 150 6.99 7.61 -2.39
N PHE A 151 6.16 8.48 -2.92
CA PHE A 151 4.94 8.92 -2.28
C PHE A 151 3.82 8.95 -3.32
N SER A 152 2.68 8.37 -2.97
CA SER A 152 1.52 8.32 -3.85
C SER A 152 0.29 8.88 -3.16
N SER A 153 -0.48 9.65 -3.90
CA SER A 153 -1.87 9.95 -3.55
C SER A 153 -2.75 9.15 -4.49
N GLU A 154 -3.72 8.43 -3.92
CA GLU A 154 -4.54 7.49 -4.68
C GLU A 154 -6.02 7.75 -4.43
N ILE A 155 -6.78 7.89 -5.51
CA ILE A 155 -8.22 8.14 -5.48
C ILE A 155 -8.91 6.91 -6.04
N ARG A 156 -9.88 6.38 -5.28
CA ARG A 156 -10.68 5.24 -5.74
C ARG A 156 -11.69 5.69 -6.78
N ARG A 157 -11.72 4.99 -7.88
CA ARG A 157 -12.73 5.22 -8.91
C ARG A 157 -14.07 4.72 -8.39
N VAL A 158 -15.05 5.60 -8.39
CA VAL A 158 -16.41 5.28 -7.99
C VAL A 158 -17.27 5.22 -9.24
N SER A 159 -17.96 4.10 -9.44
CA SER A 159 -18.90 3.97 -10.54
C SER A 159 -20.07 4.88 -10.32
N ARG A 160 -20.37 5.76 -11.28
CA ARG A 160 -21.61 6.53 -11.23
C ARG A 160 -22.78 5.59 -11.48
N PRO A 161 -23.85 5.68 -10.68
CA PRO A 161 -25.02 4.91 -11.00
C PRO A 161 -25.54 5.31 -12.37
N ALA A 162 -25.85 4.32 -13.19
CA ALA A 162 -26.44 4.56 -14.50
C ALA A 162 -27.81 5.22 -14.31
N ASN A 163 -28.01 6.37 -14.94
CA ASN A 163 -29.34 7.01 -15.00
C ASN A 163 -30.20 6.26 -16.01
#